data_0bf55f7e1fe030cad29277e737450250
#
_entry.id   0bf55f7e1fe030cad29277e737450250
#
_cell.length_a   1.000
_cell.length_b   1.000
_cell.length_c   1.000
_cell.angle_alpha   90.00
_cell.angle_beta   90.00
_cell.angle_gamma   90.00
#
_symmetry.space_group_name_H-M   'P 1'
#
loop_
_entity.id
_entity.type
_entity.pdbx_description
1 polymer ?
#
loop_
_entity_poly.entity_id
_entity_poly.type
_entity_poly.pdbx_seq_one_letter_code
_entity_poly.pdbx_strand_id
1 'polypeptide(L)'
;MRHFTKVIPTITASIQAGAAFADEDILFDWHKVDGFKGSEINGITAIVRGTNGADQTMVDFELLFATSGIKEDTRGVSVDVAPPSLGTVNAGVSTYQWKNNLTGHFLFDVDVEGKKFNDGDLDVLNIATTSGLNIPVGQDLYIAAITKGALDFRSTVQVGTETATNTTAVVVKTTGALLNFAPGDVLHDENDLVIGTVKSVTDDTNIVLAENCASVSAVNKDLYNIHPVQFILSSTD
;
A
#
# COMPACT_ATOMS: atom_id res chain seq x y z
N MET A 1 -11.62 9.11 -23.09
CA MET A 1 -10.56 10.00 -22.51
C MET A 1 -9.65 9.13 -21.67
N ARG A 2 -8.33 9.49 -21.51
CA ARG A 2 -7.44 8.72 -20.60
C ARG A 2 -7.46 9.33 -19.21
N HIS A 3 -7.62 8.50 -18.21
CA HIS A 3 -7.63 8.87 -16.79
C HIS A 3 -6.50 8.17 -16.03
N PHE A 4 -6.05 8.77 -14.93
CA PHE A 4 -5.09 8.19 -14.01
C PHE A 4 -5.65 8.28 -12.61
N THR A 5 -5.71 7.16 -11.92
CA THR A 5 -6.18 7.08 -10.53
C THR A 5 -5.07 6.51 -9.67
N LYS A 6 -4.64 7.26 -8.67
CA LYS A 6 -3.67 6.80 -7.66
C LYS A 6 -4.40 6.05 -6.56
N VAL A 7 -3.90 4.87 -6.21
CA VAL A 7 -4.44 4.02 -5.15
C VAL A 7 -3.34 3.76 -4.14
N ILE A 8 -3.63 3.99 -2.87
CA ILE A 8 -2.65 3.91 -1.78
C ILE A 8 -3.21 3.00 -0.69
N PRO A 9 -3.03 1.68 -0.79
CA PRO A 9 -3.46 0.75 0.24
C PRO A 9 -2.68 0.98 1.54
N THR A 10 -3.32 0.65 2.65
CA THR A 10 -2.69 0.73 3.98
C THR A 10 -2.24 -0.66 4.41
N ILE A 11 -0.96 -0.78 4.78
CA ILE A 11 -0.40 -1.92 5.52
C ILE A 11 0.07 -1.36 6.85
N THR A 12 -0.60 -1.71 7.95
CA THR A 12 -0.33 -1.11 9.25
C THR A 12 1.10 -1.37 9.73
N ALA A 13 1.61 -0.50 10.58
CA ALA A 13 2.98 -0.62 11.10
C ALA A 13 3.18 -1.92 11.87
N SER A 14 2.18 -2.35 12.64
CA SER A 14 2.22 -3.62 13.39
C SER A 14 2.31 -4.85 12.48
N ILE A 15 1.66 -4.83 11.31
CA ILE A 15 1.79 -5.89 10.30
C ILE A 15 3.18 -5.88 9.69
N GLN A 16 3.70 -4.69 9.32
CA GLN A 16 5.03 -4.55 8.75
C GLN A 16 6.13 -4.95 9.75
N ALA A 17 5.96 -4.63 11.04
CA ALA A 17 6.90 -4.97 12.12
C ALA A 17 6.92 -6.48 12.45
N GLY A 18 5.90 -7.21 12.08
CA GLY A 18 5.75 -8.64 12.34
C GLY A 18 6.73 -9.50 11.53
N ALA A 19 6.23 -10.53 10.88
CA ALA A 19 7.01 -11.36 9.96
C ALA A 19 7.02 -10.73 8.55
N ALA A 20 8.04 -11.05 7.75
CA ALA A 20 7.97 -10.85 6.31
C ALA A 20 6.78 -11.63 5.73
N PHE A 21 6.16 -11.09 4.68
CA PHE A 21 5.14 -11.81 3.93
C PHE A 21 5.75 -13.05 3.28
N ALA A 22 5.05 -14.16 3.33
CA ALA A 22 5.41 -15.39 2.64
C ALA A 22 4.72 -15.47 1.26
N ASP A 23 5.07 -16.51 0.51
CA ASP A 23 4.39 -16.82 -0.75
C ASP A 23 2.89 -17.08 -0.50
N GLU A 24 2.04 -16.51 -1.34
CA GLU A 24 0.58 -16.54 -1.27
C GLU A 24 -0.06 -15.84 -0.05
N ASP A 25 0.69 -15.02 0.68
CA ASP A 25 0.09 -14.19 1.72
C ASP A 25 -0.68 -13.00 1.13
N ILE A 26 -1.75 -12.61 1.81
CA ILE A 26 -2.51 -11.40 1.50
C ILE A 26 -1.64 -10.20 1.83
N LEU A 27 -1.21 -9.45 0.81
CA LEU A 27 -0.43 -8.22 0.97
C LEU A 27 -1.30 -7.09 1.53
N PHE A 28 -2.49 -6.92 0.98
CA PHE A 28 -3.56 -6.10 1.52
C PHE A 28 -4.92 -6.61 1.03
N ASP A 29 -5.94 -6.47 1.87
CA ASP A 29 -7.31 -6.85 1.56
C ASP A 29 -8.01 -5.77 0.71
N TRP A 30 -9.24 -5.98 0.32
CA TRP A 30 -9.98 -5.11 -0.59
C TRP A 30 -9.91 -3.63 -0.17
N HIS A 31 -9.24 -2.85 -1.00
CA HIS A 31 -9.13 -1.41 -0.90
C HIS A 31 -9.97 -0.76 -1.99
N LYS A 32 -10.91 0.12 -1.58
CA LYS A 32 -11.75 0.85 -2.53
C LYS A 32 -10.90 1.83 -3.34
N VAL A 33 -11.11 1.84 -4.65
CA VAL A 33 -10.45 2.78 -5.56
C VAL A 33 -11.29 4.06 -5.65
N ASP A 34 -10.97 5.03 -4.81
CA ASP A 34 -11.69 6.29 -4.79
C ASP A 34 -11.44 7.13 -6.04
N GLY A 35 -12.52 7.69 -6.58
CA GLY A 35 -12.44 8.57 -7.73
C GLY A 35 -12.06 7.87 -9.06
N PHE A 36 -12.17 6.55 -9.14
CA PHE A 36 -11.98 5.82 -10.39
C PHE A 36 -12.89 6.35 -11.49
N LYS A 37 -12.32 6.55 -12.66
CA LYS A 37 -13.03 7.00 -13.87
C LYS A 37 -12.62 6.13 -15.05
N GLY A 38 -13.57 5.90 -15.95
CA GLY A 38 -13.37 5.04 -17.10
C GLY A 38 -14.04 3.68 -16.94
N SER A 39 -14.03 2.92 -18.01
CA SER A 39 -14.64 1.57 -18.08
C SER A 39 -13.62 0.47 -18.37
N GLU A 40 -12.37 0.85 -18.68
CA GLU A 40 -11.33 -0.10 -19.05
C GLU A 40 -9.98 0.32 -18.44
N ILE A 41 -9.33 -0.59 -17.69
CA ILE A 41 -7.96 -0.43 -17.20
C ILE A 41 -7.01 -0.99 -18.26
N ASN A 42 -6.10 -0.15 -18.75
CA ASN A 42 -5.15 -0.51 -19.83
C ASN A 42 -3.68 -0.35 -19.42
N GLY A 43 -3.41 0.02 -18.19
CA GLY A 43 -2.06 0.07 -17.65
C GLY A 43 -2.06 0.26 -16.14
N ILE A 44 -1.05 -0.31 -15.49
CA ILE A 44 -0.86 -0.24 -14.05
C ILE A 44 0.62 0.03 -13.77
N THR A 45 0.88 1.01 -12.92
CA THR A 45 2.20 1.22 -12.33
C THR A 45 2.12 0.85 -10.86
N ALA A 46 2.95 -0.06 -10.40
CA ALA A 46 3.15 -0.35 -8.98
C ALA A 46 4.44 0.33 -8.50
N ILE A 47 4.37 0.94 -7.33
CA ILE A 47 5.50 1.54 -6.62
C ILE A 47 5.61 0.78 -5.31
N VAL A 48 6.73 0.09 -5.11
CA VAL A 48 6.98 -0.77 -3.94
C VAL A 48 8.20 -0.22 -3.21
N ARG A 49 8.06 0.06 -1.93
CA ARG A 49 9.17 0.48 -1.07
C ARG A 49 10.03 -0.76 -0.73
N GLY A 50 11.34 -0.56 -0.72
CA GLY A 50 12.29 -1.55 -0.21
C GLY A 50 12.36 -1.60 1.32
N THR A 51 13.38 -2.27 1.83
CA THR A 51 13.64 -2.45 3.26
C THR A 51 14.95 -1.80 3.64
N ASN A 52 14.89 -0.72 4.45
CA ASN A 52 16.06 -0.08 5.05
C ASN A 52 17.17 0.31 4.07
N GLY A 53 16.83 0.86 2.92
CA GLY A 53 17.79 1.26 1.90
C GLY A 53 18.29 0.10 1.05
N ALA A 54 17.62 -1.04 1.10
CA ALA A 54 17.84 -2.17 0.21
C ALA A 54 16.60 -2.44 -0.64
N ASP A 55 16.81 -2.80 -1.89
CA ASP A 55 15.74 -3.26 -2.76
C ASP A 55 14.99 -4.42 -2.12
N GLN A 56 13.68 -4.48 -2.34
CA GLN A 56 12.97 -5.73 -2.14
C GLN A 56 13.64 -6.79 -3.03
N THR A 57 13.89 -7.95 -2.45
CA THR A 57 14.16 -9.12 -3.29
C THR A 57 12.98 -9.22 -4.24
N MET A 58 13.25 -9.17 -5.53
CA MET A 58 12.26 -9.15 -6.59
C MET A 58 11.24 -10.26 -6.37
N VAL A 59 10.06 -9.88 -5.95
CA VAL A 59 8.99 -10.81 -5.63
C VAL A 59 7.79 -10.43 -6.47
N ASP A 60 7.33 -11.42 -7.21
CA ASP A 60 6.09 -11.30 -7.94
C ASP A 60 4.93 -11.10 -6.96
N PHE A 61 3.92 -10.38 -7.38
CA PHE A 61 2.68 -10.28 -6.67
C PHE A 61 1.50 -10.18 -7.64
N GLU A 62 0.36 -10.67 -7.19
CA GLU A 62 -0.87 -10.68 -7.96
C GLU A 62 -1.80 -9.60 -7.46
N LEU A 63 -2.20 -8.68 -8.34
CA LEU A 63 -3.19 -7.65 -8.07
C LEU A 63 -4.56 -8.13 -8.56
N LEU A 64 -5.50 -8.23 -7.65
CA LEU A 64 -6.89 -8.63 -7.90
C LEU A 64 -7.78 -7.41 -8.06
N PHE A 65 -8.74 -7.49 -8.96
CA PHE A 65 -9.76 -6.47 -9.20
C PHE A 65 -11.14 -7.05 -8.97
N ALA A 66 -11.93 -6.34 -8.17
CA ALA A 66 -13.32 -6.72 -7.89
C ALA A 66 -14.23 -5.49 -7.95
N THR A 67 -15.50 -5.74 -8.17
CA THR A 67 -16.54 -4.69 -8.08
C THR A 67 -17.42 -4.92 -6.87
N SER A 68 -18.10 -3.85 -6.43
CA SER A 68 -19.10 -3.96 -5.39
C SER A 68 -20.21 -4.94 -5.78
N GLY A 69 -20.68 -5.72 -4.81
CA GLY A 69 -21.95 -6.44 -4.95
C GLY A 69 -23.13 -5.51 -4.70
N ILE A 70 -24.29 -5.86 -5.24
CA ILE A 70 -25.55 -5.16 -4.94
C ILE A 70 -26.30 -5.97 -3.89
N LYS A 71 -26.68 -5.31 -2.81
CA LYS A 71 -27.52 -5.88 -1.75
C LYS A 71 -28.68 -4.93 -1.45
N GLU A 72 -29.85 -5.48 -1.22
CA GLU A 72 -30.97 -4.68 -0.70
C GLU A 72 -30.79 -4.42 0.81
N ASP A 73 -30.95 -3.18 1.22
CA ASP A 73 -31.02 -2.82 2.62
C ASP A 73 -32.37 -3.25 3.23
N THR A 74 -32.55 -3.04 4.54
CA THR A 74 -33.78 -3.40 5.25
C THR A 74 -35.04 -2.67 4.75
N ARG A 75 -34.87 -1.67 3.89
CA ARG A 75 -35.96 -0.88 3.28
C ARG A 75 -36.22 -1.25 1.83
N GLY A 76 -35.51 -2.29 1.30
CA GLY A 76 -35.59 -2.68 -0.09
C GLY A 76 -34.83 -1.75 -1.06
N VAL A 77 -33.92 -0.95 -0.54
CA VAL A 77 -33.06 -0.08 -1.36
C VAL A 77 -31.79 -0.80 -1.71
N SER A 78 -31.43 -0.84 -3.01
CA SER A 78 -30.16 -1.40 -3.46
C SER A 78 -28.99 -0.58 -2.95
N VAL A 79 -28.05 -1.21 -2.32
CA VAL A 79 -26.80 -0.61 -1.81
C VAL A 79 -25.60 -1.39 -2.32
N ASP A 80 -24.55 -0.66 -2.66
CA ASP A 80 -23.28 -1.27 -3.00
C ASP A 80 -22.61 -1.84 -1.75
N VAL A 81 -22.12 -3.06 -1.85
CA VAL A 81 -21.46 -3.77 -0.75
C VAL A 81 -20.06 -4.15 -1.19
N ALA A 82 -19.07 -3.83 -0.38
CA ALA A 82 -17.69 -4.26 -0.62
C ALA A 82 -17.60 -5.77 -0.80
N PRO A 83 -16.64 -6.27 -1.62
CA PRO A 83 -16.39 -7.70 -1.71
C PRO A 83 -16.10 -8.28 -0.33
N PRO A 84 -16.52 -9.54 -0.05
CA PRO A 84 -16.09 -10.24 1.18
C PRO A 84 -14.56 -10.30 1.27
N SER A 85 -14.01 -10.13 2.48
CA SER A 85 -12.56 -10.17 2.74
C SER A 85 -11.90 -11.45 2.19
N LEU A 86 -10.64 -11.35 1.77
CA LEU A 86 -9.79 -12.50 1.43
C LEU A 86 -9.39 -13.29 2.67
N GLY A 87 -9.21 -12.59 3.80
CA GLY A 87 -8.71 -13.13 5.05
C GLY A 87 -7.90 -12.12 5.84
N THR A 88 -6.98 -12.62 6.65
CA THR A 88 -6.07 -11.78 7.44
C THR A 88 -4.85 -11.38 6.60
N VAL A 89 -4.49 -10.09 6.61
CA VAL A 89 -3.27 -9.59 5.96
C VAL A 89 -2.03 -10.24 6.60
N ASN A 90 -1.03 -10.55 5.79
CA ASN A 90 0.14 -11.36 6.13
C ASN A 90 -0.22 -12.79 6.57
N ALA A 91 -1.19 -13.37 5.89
CA ALA A 91 -1.57 -14.79 5.98
C ALA A 91 -2.18 -15.23 4.64
N GLY A 92 -2.22 -16.52 4.40
CA GLY A 92 -2.83 -17.07 3.17
C GLY A 92 -4.33 -16.79 3.06
N VAL A 93 -4.85 -16.81 1.83
CA VAL A 93 -6.27 -16.61 1.54
C VAL A 93 -7.11 -17.64 2.27
N SER A 94 -8.03 -17.18 3.12
CA SER A 94 -8.85 -18.05 3.99
C SER A 94 -10.25 -18.36 3.44
N THR A 95 -10.71 -17.59 2.45
CA THR A 95 -12.05 -17.73 1.87
C THR A 95 -12.11 -17.28 0.42
N TYR A 96 -13.04 -17.87 -0.35
CA TYR A 96 -13.30 -17.49 -1.74
C TYR A 96 -14.72 -16.94 -1.94
N GLN A 97 -15.33 -16.39 -0.91
CA GLN A 97 -16.68 -15.81 -1.00
C GLN A 97 -16.73 -14.59 -1.93
N TRP A 98 -15.61 -13.92 -2.13
CA TRP A 98 -15.42 -12.77 -3.03
C TRP A 98 -15.39 -13.14 -4.53
N LYS A 99 -15.32 -14.43 -4.89
CA LYS A 99 -15.15 -14.88 -6.29
C LYS A 99 -16.18 -14.32 -7.28
N ASN A 100 -17.41 -14.05 -6.81
CA ASN A 100 -18.48 -13.52 -7.66
C ASN A 100 -18.35 -12.00 -7.90
N ASN A 101 -17.47 -11.33 -7.16
CA ASN A 101 -17.16 -9.90 -7.32
C ASN A 101 -15.94 -9.69 -8.22
N LEU A 102 -15.12 -10.73 -8.41
CA LEU A 102 -13.87 -10.65 -9.17
C LEU A 102 -14.15 -10.30 -10.63
N THR A 103 -13.47 -9.26 -11.12
CA THR A 103 -13.51 -8.83 -12.52
C THR A 103 -12.26 -9.19 -13.28
N GLY A 104 -11.14 -9.39 -12.58
CA GLY A 104 -9.88 -9.80 -13.19
C GLY A 104 -8.70 -9.71 -12.23
N HIS A 105 -7.53 -10.02 -12.76
CA HIS A 105 -6.28 -9.95 -12.01
C HIS A 105 -5.11 -9.62 -12.96
N PHE A 106 -4.01 -9.13 -12.38
CA PHE A 106 -2.73 -8.96 -13.07
C PHE A 106 -1.62 -9.49 -12.19
N LEU A 107 -0.79 -10.37 -12.77
CA LEU A 107 0.46 -10.80 -12.16
C LEU A 107 1.54 -9.78 -12.50
N PHE A 108 2.16 -9.18 -11.50
CA PHE A 108 3.41 -8.46 -11.64
C PHE A 108 4.55 -9.47 -11.55
N ASP A 109 4.98 -9.95 -12.71
CA ASP A 109 6.13 -10.85 -12.86
C ASP A 109 7.36 -9.97 -13.14
N VAL A 110 8.22 -9.87 -12.14
CA VAL A 110 9.39 -8.99 -12.19
C VAL A 110 10.45 -9.44 -13.19
N ASP A 111 10.43 -10.71 -13.58
CA ASP A 111 11.38 -11.26 -14.56
C ASP A 111 10.94 -11.01 -16.01
N VAL A 112 9.64 -10.92 -16.25
CA VAL A 112 9.06 -10.85 -17.61
C VAL A 112 8.61 -9.44 -17.99
N GLU A 113 7.99 -8.69 -17.09
CA GLU A 113 7.32 -7.43 -17.42
C GLU A 113 8.06 -6.18 -16.95
N GLY A 114 9.25 -6.37 -16.44
CA GLY A 114 9.95 -5.35 -15.70
C GLY A 114 10.68 -4.33 -16.56
N LYS A 115 10.02 -3.27 -17.03
CA LYS A 115 10.71 -1.98 -17.07
C LYS A 115 10.79 -1.47 -15.64
N LYS A 116 11.73 -2.02 -14.93
CA LYS A 116 12.03 -1.73 -13.56
C LYS A 116 12.82 -0.44 -13.49
N PHE A 117 12.34 0.54 -12.73
CA PHE A 117 13.19 1.50 -12.07
C PHE A 117 13.49 0.92 -10.70
N ASN A 118 14.75 0.70 -10.42
CA ASN A 118 15.23 0.26 -9.13
C ASN A 118 16.40 1.16 -8.77
N ASP A 119 16.25 1.88 -7.69
CA ASP A 119 17.32 2.71 -7.13
C ASP A 119 17.20 2.68 -5.59
N GLY A 120 18.06 1.90 -4.97
CA GLY A 120 18.16 1.78 -3.53
C GLY A 120 16.93 1.14 -2.91
N ASP A 121 15.98 1.93 -2.46
CA ASP A 121 14.85 1.50 -1.63
C ASP A 121 13.49 1.63 -2.34
N LEU A 122 13.50 1.78 -3.66
CA LEU A 122 12.27 2.01 -4.43
C LEU A 122 12.24 1.20 -5.71
N ASP A 123 11.23 0.35 -5.83
CA ASP A 123 10.90 -0.37 -7.05
C ASP A 123 9.68 0.24 -7.75
N VAL A 124 9.79 0.50 -9.04
CA VAL A 124 8.67 0.95 -9.89
C VAL A 124 8.48 -0.04 -11.02
N LEU A 125 7.34 -0.70 -11.04
CA LEU A 125 6.96 -1.73 -12.00
C LEU A 125 5.81 -1.22 -12.88
N ASN A 126 5.90 -1.41 -14.19
CA ASN A 126 4.86 -0.98 -15.12
C ASN A 126 4.35 -2.14 -15.95
N ILE A 127 3.03 -2.30 -15.96
CA ILE A 127 2.33 -3.24 -16.84
C ILE A 127 1.45 -2.44 -17.81
N ALA A 128 1.57 -2.75 -19.10
CA ALA A 128 0.63 -2.32 -20.12
C ALA A 128 -0.20 -3.52 -20.55
N THR A 129 -1.52 -3.42 -20.47
CA THR A 129 -2.41 -4.49 -20.88
C THR A 129 -2.78 -4.32 -22.35
N THR A 130 -2.63 -5.37 -23.14
CA THR A 130 -2.99 -5.34 -24.58
C THR A 130 -4.47 -5.56 -24.82
N SER A 131 -5.20 -6.14 -23.86
CA SER A 131 -6.62 -6.48 -23.97
C SER A 131 -7.50 -5.77 -22.94
N GLY A 132 -6.95 -4.83 -22.17
CA GLY A 132 -7.68 -4.08 -21.14
C GLY A 132 -8.51 -4.93 -20.16
N LEU A 133 -8.69 -4.43 -18.96
CA LEU A 133 -9.63 -5.00 -18.01
C LEU A 133 -10.90 -4.15 -17.98
N ASN A 134 -12.03 -4.73 -18.41
CA ASN A 134 -13.31 -4.03 -18.41
C ASN A 134 -13.88 -3.97 -16.98
N ILE A 135 -14.25 -2.76 -16.57
CA ILE A 135 -14.90 -2.50 -15.28
C ILE A 135 -16.36 -2.13 -15.52
N PRO A 136 -17.32 -2.85 -14.90
CA PRO A 136 -18.73 -2.53 -15.02
C PRO A 136 -19.04 -1.10 -14.58
N VAL A 137 -19.77 -0.36 -15.39
CA VAL A 137 -20.17 1.03 -15.08
C VAL A 137 -21.15 1.06 -13.92
N GLY A 138 -20.96 2.01 -13.01
CA GLY A 138 -21.87 2.27 -11.89
C GLY A 138 -21.63 1.39 -10.66
N GLN A 139 -20.55 0.62 -10.65
CA GLN A 139 -20.12 -0.13 -9.47
C GLN A 139 -18.81 0.46 -8.91
N ASP A 140 -18.63 0.37 -7.60
CA ASP A 140 -17.34 0.70 -6.98
C ASP A 140 -16.29 -0.34 -7.36
N LEU A 141 -15.08 0.13 -7.68
CA LEU A 141 -13.93 -0.71 -7.94
C LEU A 141 -13.12 -0.92 -6.66
N TYR A 142 -12.68 -2.15 -6.45
CA TYR A 142 -11.80 -2.55 -5.36
C TYR A 142 -10.58 -3.26 -5.91
N ILE A 143 -9.45 -3.09 -5.24
CA ILE A 143 -8.23 -3.87 -5.49
C ILE A 143 -7.78 -4.57 -4.22
N ALA A 144 -7.14 -5.71 -4.37
CA ALA A 144 -6.44 -6.44 -3.32
C ALA A 144 -5.17 -7.05 -3.91
N ALA A 145 -4.19 -7.42 -3.10
CA ALA A 145 -2.99 -8.07 -3.61
C ALA A 145 -2.57 -9.27 -2.76
N ILE A 146 -1.96 -10.24 -3.46
CA ILE A 146 -1.40 -11.47 -2.90
C ILE A 146 0.05 -11.56 -3.35
N THR A 147 0.96 -11.85 -2.43
CA THR A 147 2.38 -12.05 -2.74
C THR A 147 2.61 -13.38 -3.45
N LYS A 148 3.63 -13.42 -4.30
CA LYS A 148 4.12 -14.65 -4.94
C LYS A 148 5.57 -14.93 -4.54
N GLY A 149 5.91 -14.60 -3.31
CA GLY A 149 7.22 -14.75 -2.70
C GLY A 149 7.37 -13.86 -1.48
N ALA A 150 8.55 -13.82 -0.88
CA ALA A 150 8.80 -13.09 0.36
C ALA A 150 8.95 -11.58 0.12
N LEU A 151 8.06 -10.77 0.70
CA LEU A 151 8.18 -9.31 0.79
C LEU A 151 8.44 -8.90 2.23
N ASP A 152 9.42 -8.03 2.45
CA ASP A 152 9.80 -7.57 3.77
C ASP A 152 9.74 -6.05 3.87
N PHE A 153 8.85 -5.52 4.71
CA PHE A 153 8.71 -4.08 4.96
C PHE A 153 9.16 -3.67 6.35
N ARG A 154 9.85 -4.56 7.10
CA ARG A 154 10.37 -4.22 8.43
C ARG A 154 11.32 -3.05 8.35
N SER A 155 11.21 -2.14 9.30
CA SER A 155 12.05 -0.96 9.42
C SER A 155 13.11 -1.18 10.50
N THR A 156 14.30 -0.60 10.30
CA THR A 156 15.31 -0.42 11.36
C THR A 156 15.50 1.05 11.73
N VAL A 157 14.70 1.94 11.14
CA VAL A 157 14.72 3.36 11.49
C VAL A 157 13.98 3.56 12.80
N GLN A 158 14.68 3.96 13.85
CA GLN A 158 14.16 4.01 15.21
C GLN A 158 14.06 5.44 15.73
N VAL A 159 13.09 5.68 16.61
CA VAL A 159 13.00 6.92 17.40
C VAL A 159 14.28 7.08 18.22
N GLY A 160 15.00 8.16 17.99
CA GLY A 160 16.24 8.49 18.70
C GLY A 160 16.03 9.31 19.97
N THR A 161 15.03 10.19 19.93
CA THR A 161 14.57 10.97 21.09
C THR A 161 13.05 10.80 21.18
N GLU A 162 12.54 10.54 22.38
CA GLU A 162 11.10 10.42 22.60
C GLU A 162 10.33 11.57 21.93
N THR A 163 9.31 11.27 21.15
CA THR A 163 8.50 12.28 20.48
C THR A 163 7.64 13.03 21.51
N ALA A 164 7.35 14.28 21.25
CA ALA A 164 6.56 15.11 22.15
C ALA A 164 5.46 15.85 21.38
N THR A 165 4.24 15.86 21.91
CA THR A 165 3.06 16.45 21.26
C THR A 165 3.12 17.98 21.07
N ASN A 166 4.18 18.63 21.52
CA ASN A 166 4.39 20.06 21.35
C ASN A 166 5.50 20.42 20.35
N THR A 167 6.00 19.45 19.57
CA THR A 167 7.06 19.64 18.57
C THR A 167 6.70 19.00 17.24
N THR A 168 7.22 19.58 16.16
CA THR A 168 7.15 19.00 14.81
C THR A 168 8.39 18.17 14.46
N ALA A 169 9.38 18.09 15.34
CA ALA A 169 10.64 17.40 15.09
C ALA A 169 10.56 15.95 15.58
N VAL A 170 10.98 15.02 14.73
CA VAL A 170 11.24 13.63 15.07
C VAL A 170 12.71 13.34 14.81
N VAL A 171 13.45 13.03 15.87
CA VAL A 171 14.86 12.65 15.80
C VAL A 171 14.96 11.15 15.69
N VAL A 172 15.71 10.66 14.73
CA VAL A 172 15.91 9.25 14.45
C VAL A 172 17.26 8.80 15.01
N LYS A 173 17.30 7.64 15.63
CA LYS A 173 18.52 7.08 16.26
C LYS A 173 19.49 6.50 15.23
N THR A 174 18.94 5.87 14.22
CA THR A 174 19.70 5.22 13.15
C THR A 174 19.59 6.02 11.87
N THR A 175 20.59 5.94 10.99
CA THR A 175 20.49 6.49 9.64
C THR A 175 19.41 5.78 8.83
N GLY A 176 18.89 6.42 7.79
CA GLY A 176 17.92 5.83 6.87
C GLY A 176 16.61 6.63 6.72
N ALA A 177 16.47 7.78 7.40
CA ALA A 177 15.27 8.59 7.26
C ALA A 177 15.04 9.06 5.81
N LEU A 178 16.10 9.46 5.11
CA LEU A 178 16.04 9.94 3.72
C LEU A 178 15.60 8.85 2.73
N LEU A 179 15.90 7.59 3.02
CA LEU A 179 15.56 6.48 2.15
C LEU A 179 14.15 5.93 2.42
N ASN A 180 13.68 6.03 3.67
CA ASN A 180 12.44 5.39 4.09
C ASN A 180 11.22 6.31 4.10
N PHE A 181 11.42 7.65 4.18
CA PHE A 181 10.32 8.59 4.35
C PHE A 181 10.39 9.74 3.35
N ALA A 182 9.21 10.16 2.89
CA ALA A 182 9.03 11.27 1.97
C ALA A 182 7.95 12.25 2.46
N PRO A 183 7.95 13.50 2.01
CA PRO A 183 6.87 14.44 2.30
C PRO A 183 5.50 13.88 1.90
N GLY A 184 4.56 13.90 2.84
CA GLY A 184 3.21 13.35 2.69
C GLY A 184 3.01 11.96 3.31
N ASP A 185 4.08 11.26 3.68
CA ASP A 185 3.96 9.98 4.39
C ASP A 185 3.36 10.18 5.78
N VAL A 186 2.54 9.24 6.21
CA VAL A 186 2.03 9.18 7.58
C VAL A 186 2.92 8.27 8.42
N LEU A 187 3.61 8.87 9.38
CA LEU A 187 4.58 8.21 10.25
C LEU A 187 3.87 7.53 11.42
N HIS A 188 4.13 6.25 11.61
CA HIS A 188 3.65 5.44 12.72
C HIS A 188 4.81 4.78 13.44
N ASP A 189 4.65 4.43 14.71
CA ASP A 189 5.54 3.49 15.36
C ASP A 189 5.05 2.03 15.14
N GLU A 190 5.87 1.07 15.54
CA GLU A 190 5.61 -0.38 15.40
C GLU A 190 4.31 -0.89 16.06
N ASN A 191 3.68 -0.08 16.91
CA ASN A 191 2.41 -0.39 17.57
C ASN A 191 1.21 0.33 16.92
N ASP A 192 1.35 0.79 15.69
CA ASP A 192 0.34 1.58 14.95
C ASP A 192 0.04 2.96 15.57
N LEU A 193 0.89 3.44 16.48
CA LEU A 193 0.72 4.75 17.07
C LEU A 193 1.06 5.84 16.05
N VAL A 194 0.09 6.67 15.69
CA VAL A 194 0.28 7.78 14.75
C VAL A 194 1.18 8.84 15.37
N ILE A 195 2.29 9.13 14.72
CA ILE A 195 3.22 10.22 15.10
C ILE A 195 2.88 11.49 14.33
N GLY A 196 2.61 11.40 13.04
CA GLY A 196 2.18 12.54 12.23
C GLY A 196 2.53 12.42 10.76
N THR A 197 2.17 13.43 9.98
CA THR A 197 2.46 13.49 8.54
C THR A 197 3.80 14.17 8.31
N VAL A 198 4.67 13.55 7.54
CA VAL A 198 5.98 14.08 7.16
C VAL A 198 5.81 15.31 6.27
N LYS A 199 6.40 16.44 6.68
CA LYS A 199 6.51 17.65 5.87
C LYS A 199 7.81 17.65 5.07
N SER A 200 8.91 17.27 5.70
CA SER A 200 10.23 17.14 5.07
C SER A 200 11.13 16.22 5.88
N VAL A 201 12.07 15.59 5.19
CA VAL A 201 13.21 14.91 5.80
C VAL A 201 14.41 15.81 5.56
N THR A 202 15.01 16.35 6.61
CA THR A 202 16.09 17.35 6.49
C THR A 202 17.45 16.70 6.32
N ASP A 203 17.63 15.57 6.91
CA ASP A 203 18.80 14.70 6.80
C ASP A 203 18.44 13.28 7.25
N ASP A 204 19.43 12.40 7.29
CA ASP A 204 19.23 10.98 7.55
C ASP A 204 18.77 10.65 8.99
N THR A 205 18.78 11.65 9.88
CA THR A 205 18.41 11.50 11.30
C THR A 205 17.32 12.46 11.76
N ASN A 206 16.84 13.34 10.88
CA ASN A 206 15.88 14.38 11.27
C ASN A 206 14.69 14.47 10.31
N ILE A 207 13.50 14.25 10.85
CA ILE A 207 12.21 14.36 10.16
C ILE A 207 11.45 15.56 10.75
N VAL A 208 10.85 16.37 9.90
CA VAL A 208 9.95 17.46 10.29
C VAL A 208 8.54 17.10 9.89
N LEU A 209 7.60 17.16 10.80
CA LEU A 209 6.17 16.93 10.57
C LEU A 209 5.45 18.21 10.12
N ALA A 210 4.32 18.02 9.44
CA ALA A 210 3.44 19.13 9.02
C ALA A 210 2.77 19.83 10.20
N GLU A 211 2.45 19.07 11.24
CA GLU A 211 1.85 19.51 12.49
C GLU A 211 2.68 18.97 13.67
N ASN A 212 2.36 19.39 14.87
CA ASN A 212 2.97 18.82 16.07
C ASN A 212 2.71 17.31 16.13
N CYS A 213 3.62 16.55 16.75
CA CYS A 213 3.45 15.11 16.93
C CYS A 213 2.06 14.82 17.53
N ALA A 214 1.33 13.93 16.89
CA ALA A 214 0.02 13.51 17.37
C ALA A 214 0.10 12.68 18.65
N SER A 215 1.22 11.95 18.84
CA SER A 215 1.42 11.05 19.95
C SER A 215 2.87 11.03 20.42
N VAL A 216 3.06 10.55 21.64
CA VAL A 216 4.38 10.29 22.22
C VAL A 216 4.80 8.86 21.90
N SER A 217 5.88 8.70 21.15
CA SER A 217 6.52 7.40 20.91
C SER A 217 7.86 7.34 21.61
N ALA A 218 8.12 6.24 22.29
CA ALA A 218 9.32 6.05 23.10
C ALA A 218 10.56 5.83 22.25
N VAL A 219 11.73 6.10 22.82
CA VAL A 219 13.03 5.81 22.20
C VAL A 219 13.14 4.31 21.83
N ASN A 220 13.81 4.02 20.74
CA ASN A 220 14.01 2.69 20.16
C ASN A 220 12.75 2.01 19.56
N LYS A 221 11.65 2.73 19.40
CA LYS A 221 10.53 2.25 18.61
C LYS A 221 10.83 2.37 17.13
N ASP A 222 10.57 1.32 16.34
CA ASP A 222 10.73 1.33 14.90
C ASP A 222 9.65 2.21 14.26
N LEU A 223 10.05 2.96 13.22
CA LEU A 223 9.19 3.90 12.51
C LEU A 223 8.78 3.33 11.16
N TYR A 224 7.53 3.51 10.80
CA TYR A 224 6.92 2.98 9.58
C TYR A 224 6.14 4.05 8.81
N ASN A 225 6.24 3.98 7.48
CA ASN A 225 5.23 4.50 6.58
C ASN A 225 4.20 3.39 6.33
N ILE A 226 2.91 3.68 6.57
CA ILE A 226 1.83 2.69 6.40
C ILE A 226 1.42 2.48 4.94
N HIS A 227 2.08 3.13 3.99
CA HIS A 227 1.82 3.04 2.55
C HIS A 227 3.05 2.52 1.77
N PRO A 228 3.56 1.31 2.10
CA PRO A 228 4.76 0.79 1.46
C PRO A 228 4.53 0.40 -0.01
N VAL A 229 3.29 0.26 -0.43
CA VAL A 229 2.91 -0.06 -1.82
C VAL A 229 1.89 0.95 -2.32
N GLN A 230 2.05 1.41 -3.56
CA GLN A 230 1.13 2.34 -4.22
C GLN A 230 0.91 1.90 -5.66
N PHE A 231 -0.27 2.20 -6.21
CA PHE A 231 -0.61 1.90 -7.59
C PHE A 231 -1.09 3.13 -8.32
N ILE A 232 -0.81 3.20 -9.62
CA ILE A 232 -1.40 4.17 -10.54
C ILE A 232 -2.10 3.37 -11.63
N LEU A 233 -3.43 3.46 -11.65
CA LEU A 233 -4.26 2.84 -12.67
C LEU A 233 -4.44 3.80 -13.83
N SER A 234 -4.11 3.37 -15.04
CA SER A 234 -4.42 4.07 -16.29
C SER A 234 -5.68 3.46 -16.89
N SER A 235 -6.68 4.28 -17.15
CA SER A 235 -7.97 3.84 -17.68
C SER A 235 -8.46 4.70 -18.83
N THR A 236 -9.39 4.15 -19.61
CA THR A 236 -10.10 4.83 -20.71
C THR A 236 -11.61 4.67 -20.56
N ASP A 237 -12.35 5.63 -21.14
CA ASP A 237 -13.81 5.55 -21.30
C ASP A 237 -14.18 4.51 -22.35
#